data_1440eac09f756930f984f9c373e5efac
#
_entry.id   1440eac09f756930f984f9c373e5efac
#
_cell.length_a   1.000
_cell.length_b   1.000
_cell.length_c   1.000
_cell.angle_alpha   90.00
_cell.angle_beta   90.00
_cell.angle_gamma   90.00
#
_symmetry.space_group_name_H-M   'P 1'
#
loop_
_entity.id
_entity.type
_entity.pdbx_description
1 polymer ?
#
loop_
_entity_poly.entity_id
_entity_poly.type
_entity_poly.pdbx_seq_one_letter_code
_entity_poly.pdbx_strand_id
1 'polypeptide(L)'
;MKYVAYSREDETFSEFLDQLKKQGPDVSLVSAQFSDLDDTRCRLVLDCLLDLWGQVASQPSMYGRSMPGVRYLDFSSNHIQSFQASGLVQILNNNRLLSALEIQANELGKAGTEDIRAFACAMKHCSLRRLNITANRLGDAGLATFIDHLPDTGTSLLALHLSVNTFSTDTGSWKAAHSIARFLSSPKKCRGLKSIHLNGNHFGWEGVRAIAHAISGSRRACEATASSLVDLPPSILDAC
;
A
#
# COMPACT_ATOMS: atom_id res chain seq x y z
N MET A 1 -1.33 -19.49 -13.46
CA MET A 1 -1.05 -18.55 -12.35
C MET A 1 -0.46 -19.37 -11.22
N LYS A 2 0.81 -19.15 -10.88
CA LYS A 2 1.46 -19.91 -9.80
C LYS A 2 1.34 -19.12 -8.50
N TYR A 3 0.97 -19.82 -7.45
CA TYR A 3 0.76 -19.30 -6.09
C TYR A 3 1.77 -19.91 -5.14
N VAL A 4 2.37 -19.11 -4.29
CA VAL A 4 3.22 -19.54 -3.18
C VAL A 4 2.72 -18.85 -1.91
N ALA A 5 2.44 -19.64 -0.89
CA ALA A 5 2.10 -19.16 0.44
C ALA A 5 3.10 -19.67 1.47
N TYR A 6 3.41 -18.84 2.44
CA TYR A 6 4.17 -19.21 3.61
C TYR A 6 3.26 -19.29 4.84
N SER A 7 3.35 -20.39 5.56
CA SER A 7 2.72 -20.56 6.86
C SER A 7 3.78 -20.99 7.87
N ARG A 8 3.94 -20.21 8.91
CA ARG A 8 4.89 -20.51 9.99
C ARG A 8 4.61 -21.85 10.70
N GLU A 9 3.37 -22.30 10.66
CA GLU A 9 2.94 -23.55 11.32
C GLU A 9 3.31 -24.79 10.50
N ASP A 10 3.40 -24.65 9.17
CA ASP A 10 3.52 -25.76 8.23
C ASP A 10 4.94 -25.97 7.70
N GLU A 11 5.79 -24.92 7.70
CA GLU A 11 7.10 -24.97 7.10
C GLU A 11 8.09 -23.99 7.74
N THR A 12 9.40 -24.26 7.59
CA THR A 12 10.44 -23.31 7.96
C THR A 12 10.57 -22.19 6.92
N PHE A 13 11.08 -21.03 7.34
CA PHE A 13 11.32 -19.92 6.42
C PHE A 13 12.30 -20.29 5.28
N SER A 14 13.27 -21.18 5.55
CA SER A 14 14.19 -21.67 4.52
C SER A 14 13.47 -22.53 3.47
N GLU A 15 12.59 -23.41 3.91
CA GLU A 15 11.80 -24.25 3.00
C GLU A 15 10.88 -23.40 2.10
N PHE A 16 10.27 -22.35 2.66
CA PHE A 16 9.49 -21.39 1.88
C PHE A 16 10.33 -20.71 0.80
N LEU A 17 11.53 -20.21 1.12
CA LEU A 17 12.43 -19.62 0.12
C LEU A 17 12.84 -20.63 -0.95
N ASP A 18 13.07 -21.88 -0.57
CA ASP A 18 13.39 -22.94 -1.54
C ASP A 18 12.21 -23.30 -2.43
N GLN A 19 10.99 -23.30 -1.89
CA GLN A 19 9.78 -23.45 -2.69
C GLN A 19 9.64 -22.30 -3.70
N LEU A 20 9.86 -21.06 -3.25
CA LEU A 20 9.81 -19.88 -4.11
C LEU A 20 10.79 -20.00 -5.30
N LYS A 21 12.04 -20.42 -5.02
CA LYS A 21 13.06 -20.69 -6.06
C LYS A 21 12.64 -21.79 -7.02
N LYS A 22 12.08 -22.90 -6.50
CA LYS A 22 11.61 -24.04 -7.32
C LYS A 22 10.46 -23.68 -8.25
N GLN A 23 9.58 -22.77 -7.84
CA GLN A 23 8.49 -22.29 -8.70
C GLN A 23 9.00 -21.44 -9.86
N GLY A 24 10.17 -20.84 -9.68
CA GLY A 24 10.82 -20.03 -10.70
C GLY A 24 10.12 -18.69 -10.98
N PRO A 25 10.45 -18.03 -12.08
CA PRO A 25 10.03 -16.65 -12.37
C PRO A 25 8.54 -16.50 -12.69
N ASP A 26 7.80 -17.57 -12.89
CA ASP A 26 6.36 -17.55 -13.23
C ASP A 26 5.45 -17.36 -12.00
N VAL A 27 6.00 -17.18 -10.80
CA VAL A 27 5.24 -16.89 -9.60
C VAL A 27 4.52 -15.55 -9.78
N SER A 28 3.21 -15.58 -9.65
CA SER A 28 2.37 -14.40 -9.85
C SER A 28 1.69 -13.92 -8.57
N LEU A 29 1.65 -14.75 -7.53
CA LEU A 29 1.07 -14.45 -6.25
C LEU A 29 1.95 -15.02 -5.13
N VAL A 30 2.31 -14.16 -4.17
CA VAL A 30 3.03 -14.54 -2.95
C VAL A 30 2.25 -14.03 -1.76
N SER A 31 2.01 -14.90 -0.80
CA SER A 31 1.35 -14.57 0.47
C SER A 31 2.17 -15.14 1.63
N ALA A 32 2.45 -14.29 2.60
CA ALA A 32 3.10 -14.65 3.86
C ALA A 32 2.47 -13.86 5.00
N GLN A 33 1.17 -14.08 5.19
CA GLN A 33 0.39 -13.48 6.28
C GLN A 33 0.70 -14.20 7.60
N PHE A 34 0.65 -13.45 8.73
CA PHE A 34 0.85 -14.01 10.07
C PHE A 34 2.13 -14.86 10.22
N SER A 35 3.17 -14.48 9.52
CA SER A 35 4.36 -15.32 9.32
C SER A 35 5.58 -14.84 10.10
N ASP A 36 5.40 -13.90 11.01
CA ASP A 36 6.47 -13.36 11.85
C ASP A 36 7.62 -12.72 11.03
N LEU A 37 7.28 -12.17 9.87
CA LEU A 37 8.26 -11.50 9.02
C LEU A 37 8.63 -10.15 9.61
N ASP A 38 9.91 -9.97 9.87
CA ASP A 38 10.54 -8.65 10.06
C ASP A 38 11.04 -8.07 8.72
N ASP A 39 11.67 -6.91 8.79
CA ASP A 39 12.25 -6.26 7.60
C ASP A 39 13.28 -7.16 6.91
N THR A 40 14.09 -7.90 7.67
CA THR A 40 15.15 -8.76 7.12
C THR A 40 14.57 -9.94 6.36
N ARG A 41 13.60 -10.64 6.93
CA ARG A 41 12.95 -11.78 6.28
C ARG A 41 12.12 -11.34 5.07
N CYS A 42 11.38 -10.24 5.20
CA CYS A 42 10.66 -9.64 4.08
C CYS A 42 11.63 -9.29 2.94
N ARG A 43 12.76 -8.68 3.26
CA ARG A 43 13.82 -8.36 2.32
C ARG A 43 14.33 -9.59 1.57
N LEU A 44 14.61 -10.68 2.28
CA LEU A 44 15.07 -11.93 1.66
C LEU A 44 14.07 -12.51 0.67
N VAL A 45 12.77 -12.45 0.98
CA VAL A 45 11.71 -12.87 0.05
C VAL A 45 11.71 -12.01 -1.22
N LEU A 46 11.77 -10.69 -1.05
CA LEU A 46 11.72 -9.76 -2.18
C LEU A 46 13.00 -9.81 -3.04
N ASP A 47 14.17 -9.95 -2.43
CA ASP A 47 15.43 -10.14 -3.15
C ASP A 47 15.43 -11.46 -3.94
N CYS A 48 14.92 -12.54 -3.36
CA CYS A 48 14.74 -13.81 -4.07
C CYS A 48 13.87 -13.65 -5.33
N LEU A 49 12.76 -12.90 -5.26
CA LEU A 49 11.92 -12.60 -6.41
C LEU A 49 12.66 -11.77 -7.47
N LEU A 50 13.40 -10.75 -7.04
CA LEU A 50 14.17 -9.89 -7.96
C LEU A 50 15.27 -10.68 -8.69
N ASP A 51 15.95 -11.59 -7.99
CA ASP A 51 16.96 -12.46 -8.57
C ASP A 51 16.37 -13.39 -9.62
N LEU A 52 15.20 -14.00 -9.33
CA LEU A 52 14.48 -14.85 -10.28
C LEU A 52 14.12 -14.08 -11.57
N TRP A 53 13.70 -12.82 -11.45
CA TRP A 53 13.38 -11.99 -12.62
C TRP A 53 14.63 -11.51 -13.36
N GLY A 54 15.72 -11.22 -12.65
CA GLY A 54 17.01 -10.87 -13.24
C GLY A 54 17.56 -11.97 -14.13
N GLN A 55 17.41 -13.23 -13.72
CA GLN A 55 17.78 -14.39 -14.54
C GLN A 55 16.99 -14.48 -15.84
N VAL A 56 15.70 -14.15 -15.83
CA VAL A 56 14.86 -14.12 -17.04
C VAL A 56 15.26 -12.98 -17.96
N ALA A 57 15.52 -11.80 -17.40
CA ALA A 57 15.93 -10.64 -18.19
C ALA A 57 17.26 -10.88 -18.96
N SER A 58 18.14 -11.72 -18.40
CA SER A 58 19.40 -12.12 -19.05
C SER A 58 19.23 -13.20 -20.15
N GLN A 59 18.07 -13.88 -20.20
CA GLN A 59 17.80 -14.98 -21.16
C GLN A 59 16.43 -14.83 -21.84
N PRO A 60 16.18 -13.76 -22.59
CA PRO A 60 14.85 -13.46 -23.14
C PRO A 60 14.35 -14.49 -24.15
N SER A 61 15.25 -15.28 -24.76
CA SER A 61 14.89 -16.32 -25.74
C SER A 61 14.13 -17.51 -25.13
N MET A 62 14.27 -17.77 -23.83
CA MET A 62 13.62 -18.91 -23.17
C MET A 62 12.21 -18.61 -22.67
N TYR A 63 11.88 -17.36 -22.43
CA TYR A 63 10.63 -16.95 -21.74
C TYR A 63 9.65 -16.17 -22.63
N GLY A 64 9.98 -15.93 -23.88
CA GLY A 64 9.14 -15.21 -24.84
C GLY A 64 8.97 -13.72 -24.49
N ARG A 65 7.83 -13.13 -24.90
CA ARG A 65 7.57 -11.68 -24.71
C ARG A 65 6.93 -11.32 -23.35
N SER A 66 6.67 -12.30 -22.49
CA SER A 66 6.04 -12.06 -21.19
C SER A 66 7.12 -11.75 -20.15
N MET A 67 7.15 -10.52 -19.68
CA MET A 67 8.01 -10.15 -18.54
C MET A 67 7.53 -10.87 -17.28
N PRO A 68 8.42 -11.49 -16.51
CA PRO A 68 8.06 -12.08 -15.22
C PRO A 68 7.77 -10.98 -14.20
N GLY A 69 6.98 -11.32 -13.21
CA GLY A 69 6.70 -10.43 -12.09
C GLY A 69 5.49 -10.87 -11.31
N VAL A 70 5.54 -10.62 -10.01
CA VAL A 70 4.42 -10.87 -9.12
C VAL A 70 3.33 -9.83 -9.33
N ARG A 71 2.09 -10.28 -9.37
CA ARG A 71 0.90 -9.42 -9.50
C ARG A 71 0.24 -9.10 -8.16
N TYR A 72 0.41 -9.97 -7.20
CA TYR A 72 -0.17 -9.87 -5.87
C TYR A 72 0.85 -10.27 -4.81
N LEU A 73 1.10 -9.36 -3.88
CA LEU A 73 1.91 -9.58 -2.68
C LEU A 73 1.06 -9.33 -1.44
N ASP A 74 1.12 -10.25 -0.49
CA ASP A 74 0.46 -10.13 0.78
C ASP A 74 1.41 -10.48 1.93
N PHE A 75 1.80 -9.46 2.68
CA PHE A 75 2.62 -9.53 3.87
C PHE A 75 1.89 -8.96 5.09
N SER A 76 0.58 -9.10 5.10
CA SER A 76 -0.27 -8.60 6.19
C SER A 76 0.00 -9.32 7.51
N SER A 77 -0.21 -8.60 8.62
CA SER A 77 -0.09 -9.15 10.00
C SER A 77 1.30 -9.73 10.28
N ASN A 78 2.32 -8.92 10.06
CA ASN A 78 3.72 -9.21 10.32
C ASN A 78 4.36 -8.11 11.18
N HIS A 79 5.68 -8.07 11.25
CA HIS A 79 6.46 -7.12 12.05
C HIS A 79 7.34 -6.21 11.20
N ILE A 80 6.89 -5.89 9.99
CA ILE A 80 7.62 -5.03 9.05
C ILE A 80 7.55 -3.58 9.55
N GLN A 81 8.70 -2.93 9.70
CA GLN A 81 8.82 -1.59 10.27
C GLN A 81 9.24 -0.52 9.26
N SER A 82 9.90 -0.92 8.16
CA SER A 82 10.43 0.02 7.17
C SER A 82 10.11 -0.43 5.75
N PHE A 83 9.61 0.48 4.94
CA PHE A 83 9.39 0.26 3.51
C PHE A 83 10.71 0.06 2.74
N GLN A 84 11.79 0.74 3.15
CA GLN A 84 13.09 0.63 2.49
C GLN A 84 13.86 -0.60 2.98
N ALA A 85 13.97 -0.80 4.29
CA ALA A 85 14.70 -1.92 4.87
C ALA A 85 14.11 -3.27 4.45
N SER A 86 12.79 -3.39 4.41
CA SER A 86 12.08 -4.59 3.94
C SER A 86 12.19 -4.87 2.45
N GLY A 87 12.67 -3.92 1.63
CA GLY A 87 12.74 -4.07 0.17
C GLY A 87 11.47 -3.67 -0.59
N LEU A 88 10.41 -3.21 0.09
CA LEU A 88 9.15 -2.82 -0.55
C LEU A 88 9.32 -1.66 -1.55
N VAL A 89 10.18 -0.69 -1.25
CA VAL A 89 10.53 0.38 -2.20
C VAL A 89 11.21 -0.18 -3.45
N GLN A 90 12.12 -1.13 -3.27
CA GLN A 90 12.85 -1.74 -4.37
C GLN A 90 11.94 -2.58 -5.27
N ILE A 91 11.00 -3.33 -4.70
CA ILE A 91 10.05 -4.13 -5.50
C ILE A 91 9.13 -3.24 -6.33
N LEU A 92 8.66 -2.09 -5.81
CA LEU A 92 7.86 -1.14 -6.58
C LEU A 92 8.63 -0.56 -7.76
N ASN A 93 9.91 -0.28 -7.59
CA ASN A 93 10.75 0.27 -8.65
C ASN A 93 11.04 -0.75 -9.77
N ASN A 94 11.05 -2.04 -9.48
CA ASN A 94 11.49 -3.09 -10.41
C ASN A 94 10.35 -3.99 -10.91
N ASN A 95 9.17 -3.99 -10.26
CA ASN A 95 8.05 -4.84 -10.66
C ASN A 95 6.89 -4.02 -11.22
N ARG A 96 6.83 -3.86 -12.53
CA ARG A 96 5.75 -3.14 -13.22
C ARG A 96 4.43 -3.92 -13.29
N LEU A 97 4.44 -5.21 -12.96
CA LEU A 97 3.24 -6.07 -13.01
C LEU A 97 2.46 -6.12 -11.70
N LEU A 98 3.03 -5.59 -10.61
CA LEU A 98 2.37 -5.59 -9.31
C LEU A 98 1.08 -4.78 -9.36
N SER A 99 -0.03 -5.47 -9.16
CA SER A 99 -1.37 -4.89 -9.23
C SER A 99 -2.03 -4.75 -7.86
N ALA A 100 -1.65 -5.57 -6.89
CA ALA A 100 -2.13 -5.49 -5.52
C ALA A 100 -1.02 -5.74 -4.50
N LEU A 101 -0.98 -4.89 -3.48
CA LEU A 101 -0.06 -4.97 -2.34
C LEU A 101 -0.87 -4.85 -1.05
N GLU A 102 -0.87 -5.93 -0.27
CA GLU A 102 -1.50 -6.02 1.04
C GLU A 102 -0.40 -6.09 2.10
N ILE A 103 -0.28 -5.06 2.93
CA ILE A 103 0.70 -4.95 4.02
C ILE A 103 0.07 -4.38 5.29
N GLN A 104 -1.23 -4.66 5.47
CA GLN A 104 -1.98 -4.22 6.64
C GLN A 104 -1.46 -4.86 7.93
N ALA A 105 -1.72 -4.23 9.06
CA ALA A 105 -1.34 -4.71 10.38
C ALA A 105 0.17 -5.03 10.48
N ASN A 106 0.99 -4.05 10.12
CA ASN A 106 2.43 -4.00 10.33
C ASN A 106 2.79 -2.75 11.16
N GLU A 107 4.04 -2.38 11.22
CA GLU A 107 4.52 -1.26 12.03
C GLU A 107 5.29 -0.22 11.21
N LEU A 108 4.89 -0.02 9.96
CA LEU A 108 5.61 0.77 8.95
C LEU A 108 5.80 2.26 9.31
N GLY A 109 5.03 2.79 10.25
CA GLY A 109 5.22 4.14 10.78
C GLY A 109 6.49 4.32 11.65
N LYS A 110 7.11 3.23 12.11
CA LYS A 110 8.31 3.31 12.99
C LYS A 110 9.54 3.88 12.30
N ALA A 111 9.72 3.65 11.01
CA ALA A 111 10.88 4.15 10.26
C ALA A 111 10.85 5.64 9.95
N GLY A 112 9.73 6.32 10.22
CA GLY A 112 9.60 7.76 10.07
C GLY A 112 9.19 8.23 8.67
N THR A 113 9.04 9.55 8.53
CA THR A 113 8.42 10.16 7.33
C THR A 113 9.26 10.04 6.06
N GLU A 114 10.58 10.00 6.16
CA GLU A 114 11.45 9.85 4.99
C GLU A 114 11.30 8.48 4.31
N ASP A 115 11.17 7.43 5.10
CA ASP A 115 10.89 6.07 4.61
C ASP A 115 9.53 6.00 3.91
N ILE A 116 8.51 6.59 4.53
CA ILE A 116 7.15 6.70 3.98
C ILE A 116 7.17 7.49 2.67
N ARG A 117 7.90 8.59 2.61
CA ARG A 117 8.08 9.41 1.40
C ARG A 117 8.70 8.61 0.27
N ALA A 118 9.77 7.87 0.54
CA ALA A 118 10.44 7.03 -0.45
C ALA A 118 9.47 6.00 -1.06
N PHE A 119 8.64 5.37 -0.23
CA PHE A 119 7.63 4.43 -0.69
C PHE A 119 6.56 5.10 -1.57
N ALA A 120 6.00 6.22 -1.14
CA ALA A 120 5.02 6.98 -1.92
C ALA A 120 5.58 7.40 -3.29
N CYS A 121 6.81 7.91 -3.32
CA CYS A 121 7.48 8.28 -4.56
C CYS A 121 7.74 7.10 -5.51
N ALA A 122 8.02 5.90 -4.98
CA ALA A 122 8.26 4.70 -5.77
C ALA A 122 7.01 4.23 -6.54
N MET A 123 5.81 4.60 -6.08
CA MET A 123 4.56 4.21 -6.73
C MET A 123 4.41 4.73 -8.17
N LYS A 124 5.19 5.72 -8.59
CA LYS A 124 5.23 6.20 -9.99
C LYS A 124 5.75 5.15 -10.98
N HIS A 125 6.49 4.14 -10.49
CA HIS A 125 7.14 3.12 -11.33
C HIS A 125 6.33 1.84 -11.48
N CYS A 126 5.27 1.67 -10.69
CA CYS A 126 4.45 0.45 -10.69
C CYS A 126 3.05 0.70 -11.24
N SER A 127 2.35 -0.41 -11.58
CA SER A 127 0.96 -0.39 -12.06
C SER A 127 -0.04 -0.79 -10.96
N LEU A 128 0.24 -0.39 -9.71
CA LEU A 128 -0.52 -0.80 -8.54
C LEU A 128 -1.97 -0.29 -8.62
N ARG A 129 -2.92 -1.21 -8.56
CA ARG A 129 -4.36 -0.91 -8.56
C ARG A 129 -4.97 -0.92 -7.17
N ARG A 130 -4.42 -1.74 -6.29
CA ARG A 130 -4.88 -1.87 -4.90
C ARG A 130 -3.71 -1.79 -3.96
N LEU A 131 -3.80 -0.90 -2.98
CA LEU A 131 -2.85 -0.77 -1.89
C LEU A 131 -3.61 -0.79 -0.57
N ASN A 132 -3.19 -1.69 0.33
CA ASN A 132 -3.71 -1.75 1.68
C ASN A 132 -2.58 -1.61 2.69
N ILE A 133 -2.53 -0.44 3.32
CA ILE A 133 -1.62 -0.11 4.43
C ILE A 133 -2.40 0.17 5.73
N THR A 134 -3.57 -0.42 5.88
CA THR A 134 -4.39 -0.32 7.08
C THR A 134 -3.61 -0.75 8.33
N ALA A 135 -3.81 -0.07 9.45
CA ALA A 135 -3.22 -0.42 10.76
C ALA A 135 -1.68 -0.51 10.75
N ASN A 136 -1.01 0.51 10.20
CA ASN A 136 0.44 0.57 10.13
C ASN A 136 1.08 1.65 11.02
N ARG A 137 0.29 2.32 11.85
CA ARG A 137 0.79 3.31 12.81
C ARG A 137 1.56 4.47 12.17
N LEU A 138 1.15 4.92 10.99
CA LEU A 138 1.84 6.00 10.27
C LEU A 138 1.83 7.34 11.03
N GLY A 139 0.85 7.57 11.87
CA GLY A 139 0.60 8.86 12.52
C GLY A 139 0.09 9.91 11.54
N ASP A 140 -0.31 11.08 12.06
CA ASP A 140 -0.83 12.19 11.23
C ASP A 140 0.22 12.70 10.24
N ALA A 141 1.46 12.90 10.69
CA ALA A 141 2.55 13.38 9.84
C ALA A 141 2.95 12.36 8.76
N GLY A 142 3.02 11.07 9.12
CA GLY A 142 3.36 10.01 8.17
C GLY A 142 2.29 9.81 7.11
N LEU A 143 1.02 9.78 7.50
CA LEU A 143 -0.10 9.67 6.57
C LEU A 143 -0.19 10.88 5.63
N ALA A 144 0.02 12.11 6.16
CA ALA A 144 0.13 13.31 5.33
C ALA A 144 1.26 13.20 4.32
N THR A 145 2.45 12.79 4.78
CA THR A 145 3.63 12.60 3.92
C THR A 145 3.35 11.59 2.82
N PHE A 146 2.72 10.46 3.14
CA PHE A 146 2.36 9.45 2.14
C PHE A 146 1.47 10.04 1.05
N ILE A 147 0.39 10.70 1.41
CA ILE A 147 -0.58 11.28 0.47
C ILE A 147 0.02 12.40 -0.37
N ASP A 148 0.80 13.29 0.24
CA ASP A 148 1.39 14.44 -0.45
C ASP A 148 2.41 14.04 -1.51
N HIS A 149 3.11 12.91 -1.30
CA HIS A 149 4.13 12.42 -2.23
C HIS A 149 3.63 11.35 -3.20
N LEU A 150 2.33 11.03 -3.19
CA LEU A 150 1.75 10.24 -4.27
C LEU A 150 1.93 10.97 -5.61
N PRO A 151 2.30 10.26 -6.68
CA PRO A 151 2.56 10.86 -8.00
C PRO A 151 1.37 11.65 -8.53
N ASP A 152 1.64 12.80 -9.15
CA ASP A 152 0.61 13.66 -9.74
C ASP A 152 -0.03 13.04 -10.99
N THR A 153 0.71 12.21 -11.68
CA THR A 153 0.27 11.52 -12.90
C THR A 153 0.66 10.06 -12.83
N GLY A 154 -0.24 9.19 -13.29
CA GLY A 154 0.10 7.80 -13.51
C GLY A 154 -0.11 6.85 -12.34
N THR A 155 -0.77 7.25 -11.25
CA THR A 155 -1.26 6.25 -10.32
C THR A 155 -2.40 5.48 -10.99
N SER A 156 -2.22 4.17 -11.11
CA SER A 156 -3.28 3.26 -11.56
C SER A 156 -4.19 2.82 -10.41
N LEU A 157 -4.06 3.45 -9.24
CA LEU A 157 -4.82 3.09 -8.05
C LEU A 157 -6.32 3.19 -8.27
N LEU A 158 -6.99 2.08 -7.99
CA LEU A 158 -8.45 1.96 -7.96
C LEU A 158 -8.97 1.88 -6.52
N ALA A 159 -8.20 1.29 -5.62
CA ALA A 159 -8.55 1.14 -4.22
C ALA A 159 -7.36 1.48 -3.31
N LEU A 160 -7.60 2.31 -2.31
CA LEU A 160 -6.62 2.75 -1.33
C LEU A 160 -7.17 2.59 0.09
N HIS A 161 -6.56 1.70 0.87
CA HIS A 161 -6.97 1.41 2.24
C HIS A 161 -5.96 2.00 3.23
N LEU A 162 -6.39 2.99 3.99
CA LEU A 162 -5.58 3.80 4.92
C LEU A 162 -6.14 3.77 6.36
N SER A 163 -7.09 2.90 6.64
CA SER A 163 -7.79 2.85 7.93
C SER A 163 -6.82 2.61 9.10
N VAL A 164 -7.15 3.12 10.29
CA VAL A 164 -6.42 2.85 11.55
C VAL A 164 -4.93 3.22 11.45
N ASN A 165 -4.61 4.41 10.97
CA ASN A 165 -3.22 4.87 10.85
C ASN A 165 -2.89 6.08 11.72
N THR A 166 -3.88 6.87 12.16
CA THR A 166 -3.67 8.01 13.05
C THR A 166 -4.21 7.74 14.44
N PHE A 167 -3.66 8.42 15.46
CA PHE A 167 -4.02 8.19 16.86
C PHE A 167 -4.60 9.45 17.48
N SER A 168 -5.40 9.27 18.56
CA SER A 168 -6.01 10.37 19.31
C SER A 168 -5.01 11.30 20.01
N THR A 169 -3.78 10.86 20.18
CA THR A 169 -2.69 11.67 20.76
C THR A 169 -2.13 12.73 19.82
N ASP A 170 -2.44 12.64 18.53
CA ASP A 170 -2.06 13.63 17.52
C ASP A 170 -2.94 14.89 17.59
N THR A 171 -3.28 15.34 18.80
CA THR A 171 -4.19 16.45 19.05
C THR A 171 -3.71 17.74 18.39
N GLY A 172 -4.56 18.30 17.52
CA GLY A 172 -4.37 19.61 16.90
C GLY A 172 -3.59 19.63 15.58
N SER A 173 -3.21 18.48 15.06
CA SER A 173 -2.59 18.39 13.73
C SER A 173 -3.49 17.59 12.79
N TRP A 174 -4.21 18.26 11.92
CA TRP A 174 -5.06 17.61 10.91
C TRP A 174 -4.37 17.55 9.53
N LYS A 175 -3.03 17.41 9.54
CA LYS A 175 -2.23 17.40 8.32
C LYS A 175 -2.68 16.30 7.37
N ALA A 176 -2.87 15.08 7.88
CA ALA A 176 -3.34 13.95 7.09
C ALA A 176 -4.69 14.23 6.42
N ALA A 177 -5.66 14.74 7.19
CA ALA A 177 -6.98 15.06 6.67
C ALA A 177 -6.93 16.13 5.57
N HIS A 178 -6.14 17.18 5.76
CA HIS A 178 -5.95 18.23 4.74
C HIS A 178 -5.22 17.72 3.50
N SER A 179 -4.22 16.84 3.67
CA SER A 179 -3.53 16.21 2.55
C SER A 179 -4.48 15.29 1.76
N ILE A 180 -5.32 14.51 2.45
CA ILE A 180 -6.36 13.68 1.82
C ILE A 180 -7.38 14.56 1.08
N ALA A 181 -7.84 15.65 1.70
CA ALA A 181 -8.77 16.59 1.06
C ALA A 181 -8.17 17.19 -0.21
N ARG A 182 -6.91 17.63 -0.19
CA ARG A 182 -6.18 18.13 -1.38
C ARG A 182 -6.04 17.05 -2.45
N PHE A 183 -5.71 15.83 -2.06
CA PHE A 183 -5.59 14.70 -2.97
C PHE A 183 -6.91 14.42 -3.68
N LEU A 184 -8.02 14.34 -2.94
CA LEU A 184 -9.36 14.09 -3.49
C LEU A 184 -9.87 15.23 -4.36
N SER A 185 -9.48 16.47 -4.06
CA SER A 185 -9.80 17.65 -4.88
C SER A 185 -8.97 17.75 -6.17
N SER A 186 -7.90 16.96 -6.30
CA SER A 186 -7.02 16.98 -7.47
C SER A 186 -7.48 15.98 -8.55
N PRO A 187 -8.04 16.44 -9.68
CA PRO A 187 -8.47 15.53 -10.75
C PRO A 187 -7.32 14.73 -11.37
N LYS A 188 -6.10 15.20 -11.22
CA LYS A 188 -4.90 14.51 -11.74
C LYS A 188 -4.48 13.36 -10.81
N LYS A 189 -4.44 13.61 -9.48
CA LYS A 189 -3.97 12.64 -8.49
C LYS A 189 -4.97 11.49 -8.25
N CYS A 190 -6.26 11.81 -8.12
CA CYS A 190 -7.29 10.81 -7.82
C CYS A 190 -7.96 10.22 -9.07
N ARG A 191 -7.40 10.47 -10.27
CA ARG A 191 -7.95 9.94 -11.52
C ARG A 191 -7.95 8.40 -11.50
N GLY A 192 -9.15 7.81 -11.55
CA GLY A 192 -9.33 6.37 -11.56
C GLY A 192 -9.55 5.76 -10.18
N LEU A 193 -9.28 6.49 -9.08
CA LEU A 193 -9.57 5.99 -7.73
C LEU A 193 -11.08 5.78 -7.57
N LYS A 194 -11.48 4.56 -7.22
CA LYS A 194 -12.88 4.17 -7.02
C LYS A 194 -13.27 4.10 -5.55
N SER A 195 -12.32 3.74 -4.70
CA SER A 195 -12.56 3.65 -3.26
C SER A 195 -11.35 4.10 -2.45
N ILE A 196 -11.63 4.78 -1.34
CA ILE A 196 -10.67 5.11 -0.29
C ILE A 196 -11.28 4.73 1.05
N HIS A 197 -10.55 3.98 1.87
CA HIS A 197 -10.97 3.57 3.20
C HIS A 197 -10.17 4.33 4.25
N LEU A 198 -10.87 5.05 5.13
CA LEU A 198 -10.29 5.98 6.10
C LEU A 198 -10.74 5.72 7.55
N ASN A 199 -11.44 4.60 7.78
CA ASN A 199 -12.07 4.28 9.06
C ASN A 199 -11.05 4.23 10.21
N GLY A 200 -11.45 4.58 11.42
CA GLY A 200 -10.59 4.49 12.60
C GLY A 200 -9.38 5.42 12.59
N ASN A 201 -9.40 6.48 11.77
CA ASN A 201 -8.41 7.55 11.85
C ASN A 201 -8.97 8.71 12.68
N HIS A 202 -8.11 9.37 13.45
CA HIS A 202 -8.48 10.47 14.34
C HIS A 202 -8.29 11.83 13.66
N PHE A 203 -9.08 12.12 12.61
CA PHE A 203 -8.97 13.37 11.85
C PHE A 203 -9.57 14.60 12.54
N GLY A 204 -10.31 14.40 13.64
CA GLY A 204 -11.08 15.48 14.27
C GLY A 204 -12.17 16.06 13.35
N TRP A 205 -13.03 16.92 13.94
CA TRP A 205 -14.16 17.53 13.22
C TRP A 205 -13.73 18.33 11.98
N GLU A 206 -12.72 19.19 12.13
CA GLU A 206 -12.24 20.05 11.04
C GLU A 206 -11.64 19.23 9.87
N GLY A 207 -10.91 18.16 10.19
CA GLY A 207 -10.35 17.26 9.17
C GLY A 207 -11.44 16.50 8.41
N VAL A 208 -12.43 15.98 9.13
CA VAL A 208 -13.58 15.29 8.51
C VAL A 208 -14.36 16.25 7.60
N ARG A 209 -14.61 17.49 8.07
CA ARG A 209 -15.27 18.52 7.26
C ARG A 209 -14.50 18.84 5.98
N ALA A 210 -13.17 18.98 6.07
CA ALA A 210 -12.32 19.22 4.90
C ALA A 210 -12.42 18.10 3.86
N ILE A 211 -12.40 16.84 4.31
CA ILE A 211 -12.55 15.66 3.44
C ILE A 211 -13.94 15.63 2.81
N ALA A 212 -15.00 15.87 3.58
CA ALA A 212 -16.37 15.89 3.06
C ALA A 212 -16.56 16.98 1.99
N HIS A 213 -16.02 18.18 2.21
CA HIS A 213 -16.04 19.26 1.20
C HIS A 213 -15.29 18.87 -0.08
N ALA A 214 -14.14 18.19 0.05
CA ALA A 214 -13.38 17.74 -1.11
C ALA A 214 -14.16 16.72 -1.96
N ILE A 215 -14.89 15.81 -1.31
CA ILE A 215 -15.74 14.82 -1.97
C ILE A 215 -16.93 15.48 -2.67
N SER A 216 -17.66 16.37 -1.97
CA SER A 216 -18.84 17.05 -2.50
C SER A 216 -18.52 18.04 -3.63
N GLY A 217 -17.37 18.72 -3.55
CA GLY A 217 -16.88 19.65 -4.57
C GLY A 217 -16.29 18.97 -5.81
N SER A 218 -15.93 17.71 -5.72
CA SER A 218 -15.41 16.94 -6.83
C SER A 218 -16.57 16.42 -7.68
N ARG A 219 -16.86 17.08 -8.82
CA ARG A 219 -17.85 16.61 -9.83
C ARG A 219 -17.53 15.24 -10.43
N ARG A 220 -16.41 14.66 -10.11
CA ARG A 220 -16.06 13.26 -10.30
C ARG A 220 -16.14 12.64 -8.93
N ALA A 221 -17.33 12.20 -8.53
CA ALA A 221 -17.45 11.28 -7.44
C ALA A 221 -16.44 10.14 -7.67
N CYS A 222 -15.29 10.20 -7.01
CA CYS A 222 -14.76 8.96 -6.52
C CYS A 222 -15.96 8.33 -5.85
N GLU A 223 -16.40 7.17 -6.29
CA GLU A 223 -17.37 6.36 -5.55
C GLU A 223 -16.70 5.99 -4.22
N ALA A 224 -16.50 7.02 -3.38
CA ALA A 224 -16.35 6.83 -1.97
C ALA A 224 -17.72 6.30 -1.55
N THR A 225 -17.84 4.97 -1.56
CA THR A 225 -19.05 4.36 -1.01
C THR A 225 -19.23 4.94 0.38
N ALA A 226 -20.40 5.48 0.66
CA ALA A 226 -20.76 6.09 1.94
C ALA A 226 -20.45 5.15 3.14
N SER A 227 -20.29 3.87 2.91
CA SER A 227 -19.79 2.86 3.84
C SER A 227 -18.34 3.09 4.35
N SER A 228 -17.54 3.89 3.69
CA SER A 228 -16.17 4.22 4.13
C SER A 228 -16.11 5.42 5.08
N LEU A 229 -17.22 6.15 5.25
CA LEU A 229 -17.36 7.31 6.13
C LEU A 229 -18.19 6.97 7.39
N VAL A 230 -18.41 5.71 7.67
CA VAL A 230 -19.47 5.15 8.51
C VAL A 230 -19.40 5.47 10.01
N ASP A 231 -18.44 6.21 10.51
CA ASP A 231 -18.45 6.67 11.90
C ASP A 231 -18.76 8.19 12.04
N LEU A 232 -19.37 8.80 11.02
CA LEU A 232 -19.91 10.16 11.16
C LEU A 232 -21.26 10.10 11.86
N PRO A 233 -21.45 10.82 12.97
CA PRO A 233 -22.77 10.91 13.58
C PRO A 233 -23.78 11.50 12.57
N PRO A 234 -25.04 11.05 12.55
CA PRO A 234 -26.07 11.45 11.59
C PRO A 234 -26.25 12.98 11.44
N SER A 235 -25.94 13.75 12.47
CA SER A 235 -26.02 15.21 12.51
C SER A 235 -25.03 15.92 11.56
N ILE A 236 -24.08 15.21 10.96
CA ILE A 236 -23.10 15.78 10.04
C ILE A 236 -23.57 15.69 8.59
N LEU A 237 -24.39 14.68 8.26
CA LEU A 237 -24.95 14.50 6.90
C LEU A 237 -26.04 15.53 6.56
N ASP A 238 -26.69 16.10 7.58
CA ASP A 238 -27.75 17.11 7.39
C ASP A 238 -27.19 18.55 7.28
N ALA A 239 -25.88 18.75 7.41
CA ALA A 239 -25.21 20.05 7.35
C ALA A 239 -24.42 20.27 6.02
N CYS A 240 -24.51 19.35 5.07
CA CYS A 240 -24.01 19.46 3.69
C CYS A 240 -25.19 19.63 2.71
#